data_19618f8b9a9700e7d00eef31cace24ec
#
_entry.id   19618f8b9a9700e7d00eef31cace24ec
#
_cell.length_a   1.000
_cell.length_b   1.000
_cell.length_c   1.000
_cell.angle_alpha   90.00
_cell.angle_beta   90.00
_cell.angle_gamma   90.00
#
_symmetry.space_group_name_H-M   'P 1'
#
loop_
_entity.id
_entity.type
_entity.pdbx_description
1 polymer ?
#
loop_
_entity_poly.entity_id
_entity_poly.type
_entity_poly.pdbx_seq_one_letter_code
_entity_poly.pdbx_strand_id
1 'polypeptide(L)'
;MKKLLALKKPPTAVFTRNDFTAMGAICAARDSGLRIPDDVAMVGFDNVPLSAFTVPPLTTVDQPTREQGRESARLLLERIEGNAARERREICLDCHLVIRQSTVKKSS
;
A
#
# COMPACT_ATOMS: atom_id res chain seq x y z
N MET A 1 6.94 -13.73 1.10
CA MET A 1 6.19 -14.18 2.28
C MET A 1 6.73 -15.49 2.86
N LYS A 2 6.78 -16.58 2.13
CA LYS A 2 7.25 -17.89 2.64
C LYS A 2 8.59 -17.83 3.39
N LYS A 3 9.57 -17.06 2.90
CA LYS A 3 10.87 -16.88 3.58
C LYS A 3 10.74 -16.17 4.93
N LEU A 4 9.83 -15.20 5.05
CA LEU A 4 9.56 -14.49 6.31
C LEU A 4 8.93 -15.42 7.35
N LEU A 5 8.02 -16.28 6.90
CA LEU A 5 7.34 -17.24 7.77
C LEU A 5 8.28 -18.36 8.25
N ALA A 6 9.35 -18.66 7.52
CA ALA A 6 10.34 -19.66 7.88
C ALA A 6 11.40 -19.16 8.89
N LEU A 7 11.35 -17.91 9.30
CA LEU A 7 12.26 -17.37 10.32
C LEU A 7 11.99 -18.00 11.70
N LYS A 8 13.02 -18.07 12.55
CA LYS A 8 12.87 -18.53 13.95
C LYS A 8 11.85 -17.70 14.74
N LYS A 9 11.72 -16.43 14.42
CA LYS A 9 10.71 -15.51 14.93
C LYS A 9 10.01 -14.84 13.75
N PRO A 10 8.93 -15.44 13.22
CA PRO A 10 8.20 -14.84 12.11
C PRO A 10 7.57 -13.49 12.51
N PRO A 11 7.44 -12.55 11.57
CA PRO A 11 6.77 -11.29 11.84
C PRO A 11 5.28 -11.51 12.10
N THR A 12 4.70 -10.72 12.99
CA THR A 12 3.25 -10.68 13.27
C THR A 12 2.52 -9.60 12.46
N ALA A 13 3.25 -8.78 11.72
CA ALA A 13 2.72 -7.80 10.79
C ALA A 13 3.67 -7.63 9.61
N VAL A 14 3.12 -7.41 8.43
CA VAL A 14 3.88 -7.22 7.20
C VAL A 14 3.31 -6.03 6.43
N PHE A 15 4.18 -5.07 6.15
CA PHE A 15 3.91 -3.98 5.20
C PHE A 15 4.52 -4.36 3.85
N THR A 16 3.74 -4.26 2.80
CA THR A 16 4.16 -4.65 1.45
C THR A 16 4.37 -3.42 0.56
N ARG A 17 5.16 -3.59 -0.47
CA ARG A 17 5.45 -2.53 -1.45
C ARG A 17 4.19 -1.94 -2.10
N ASN A 18 3.20 -2.78 -2.38
CA ASN A 18 1.93 -2.38 -2.98
C ASN A 18 0.85 -3.44 -2.71
N ASP A 19 -0.39 -3.13 -3.09
CA ASP A 19 -1.54 -4.00 -2.86
C ASP A 19 -1.45 -5.34 -3.60
N PHE A 20 -0.91 -5.37 -4.81
CA PHE A 20 -0.74 -6.63 -5.54
C PHE A 20 0.26 -7.56 -4.85
N THR A 21 1.34 -7.01 -4.30
CA THR A 21 2.28 -7.78 -3.48
C THR A 21 1.62 -8.27 -2.20
N ALA A 22 0.76 -7.43 -1.57
CA ALA A 22 -0.03 -7.83 -0.41
C ALA A 22 -0.96 -9.00 -0.71
N MET A 23 -1.64 -8.98 -1.86
CA MET A 23 -2.52 -10.09 -2.27
C MET A 23 -1.78 -11.41 -2.37
N GLY A 24 -0.58 -11.40 -2.97
CA GLY A 24 0.28 -12.58 -3.02
C GLY A 24 0.74 -13.03 -1.62
N ALA A 25 1.04 -12.08 -0.73
CA ALA A 25 1.42 -12.37 0.65
C ALA A 25 0.26 -12.96 1.46
N ILE A 26 -0.98 -12.46 1.27
CA ILE A 26 -2.20 -12.99 1.86
C ILE A 26 -2.42 -14.44 1.43
N CYS A 27 -2.31 -14.74 0.13
CA CYS A 27 -2.42 -16.11 -0.38
C CYS A 27 -1.39 -17.02 0.28
N ALA A 28 -0.11 -16.62 0.32
CA ALA A 28 0.96 -17.42 0.90
C ALA A 28 0.78 -17.64 2.42
N ALA A 29 0.27 -16.66 3.16
CA ALA A 29 -0.04 -16.79 4.58
C ALA A 29 -1.18 -17.80 4.79
N ARG A 30 -2.25 -17.71 4.03
CA ARG A 30 -3.38 -18.65 4.09
C ARG A 30 -2.97 -20.08 3.72
N ASP A 31 -2.18 -20.25 2.69
CA ASP A 31 -1.64 -21.56 2.28
C ASP A 31 -0.77 -22.18 3.38
N SER A 32 -0.17 -21.34 4.23
CA SER A 32 0.59 -21.75 5.41
C SER A 32 -0.27 -21.95 6.67
N GLY A 33 -1.60 -21.86 6.55
CA GLY A 33 -2.54 -22.04 7.66
C GLY A 33 -2.65 -20.85 8.62
N LEU A 34 -2.10 -19.67 8.25
CA LEU A 34 -2.16 -18.48 9.09
C LEU A 34 -3.44 -17.69 8.86
N ARG A 35 -3.96 -17.13 9.94
CA ARG A 35 -5.12 -16.25 9.93
C ARG A 35 -4.69 -14.79 9.86
N ILE A 36 -5.38 -14.01 9.02
CA ILE A 36 -5.17 -12.58 8.89
C ILE A 36 -6.42 -11.87 9.44
N PRO A 37 -6.27 -10.97 10.38
CA PRO A 37 -5.04 -10.42 10.96
C PRO A 37 -4.54 -11.14 12.23
N ASP A 38 -5.18 -12.21 12.68
CA ASP A 38 -4.94 -12.78 14.02
C ASP A 38 -3.50 -13.24 14.23
N ASP A 39 -2.95 -13.96 13.26
CA ASP A 39 -1.59 -14.48 13.32
C ASP A 39 -0.58 -13.55 12.64
N VAL A 40 -1.00 -12.88 11.56
CA VAL A 40 -0.20 -11.89 10.84
C VAL A 40 -1.09 -10.80 10.24
N ALA A 41 -0.82 -9.55 10.58
CA ALA A 41 -1.49 -8.40 9.97
C ALA A 41 -0.83 -8.04 8.64
N MET A 42 -1.63 -7.53 7.69
CA MET A 42 -1.15 -7.13 6.36
C MET A 42 -1.53 -5.70 6.03
N VAL A 43 -0.57 -4.95 5.49
CA VAL A 43 -0.78 -3.60 4.96
C VAL A 43 -0.21 -3.52 3.55
N GLY A 44 -0.99 -2.98 2.64
CA GLY A 44 -0.59 -2.68 1.27
C GLY A 44 -0.27 -1.20 1.05
N PHE A 45 -0.13 -0.83 -0.21
CA PHE A 45 0.10 0.53 -0.67
C PHE A 45 -0.51 0.69 -2.06
N ASP A 46 -1.13 1.81 -2.36
CA ASP A 46 -1.78 2.30 -3.58
C ASP A 46 -3.31 2.40 -3.48
N ASN A 47 -3.98 1.64 -2.64
CA ASN A 47 -5.44 1.56 -2.56
C ASN A 47 -6.09 1.26 -3.92
N VAL A 48 -5.60 0.25 -4.61
CA VAL A 48 -6.26 -0.22 -5.84
C VAL A 48 -7.68 -0.72 -5.51
N PRO A 49 -8.65 -0.60 -6.43
CA PRO A 49 -10.05 -1.01 -6.14
C PRO A 49 -10.15 -2.46 -5.62
N LEU A 50 -9.34 -3.37 -6.11
CA LEU A 50 -9.31 -4.75 -5.65
C LEU A 50 -8.97 -4.92 -4.17
N SER A 51 -8.26 -3.99 -3.56
CA SER A 51 -7.86 -4.07 -2.15
C SER A 51 -9.05 -4.15 -1.19
N ALA A 52 -10.20 -3.60 -1.57
CA ALA A 52 -11.44 -3.68 -0.80
C ALA A 52 -12.12 -5.05 -0.88
N PHE A 53 -11.77 -5.86 -1.87
CA PHE A 53 -12.41 -7.16 -2.16
C PHE A 53 -11.51 -8.36 -1.85
N THR A 54 -10.33 -8.14 -1.28
CA THR A 54 -9.51 -9.24 -0.76
C THR A 54 -10.17 -9.89 0.46
N VAL A 55 -9.73 -11.08 0.82
CA VAL A 55 -10.25 -11.80 2.01
C VAL A 55 -9.08 -12.09 2.96
N PRO A 56 -9.00 -11.33 4.08
CA PRO A 56 -9.84 -10.18 4.47
C PRO A 56 -9.57 -8.94 3.60
N PRO A 57 -10.48 -7.95 3.57
CA PRO A 57 -10.25 -6.66 2.93
C PRO A 57 -8.98 -5.98 3.44
N LEU A 58 -8.16 -5.47 2.51
CA LEU A 58 -6.80 -5.03 2.77
C LEU A 58 -6.74 -3.58 3.27
N THR A 59 -6.13 -3.38 4.43
CA THR A 59 -5.65 -2.08 4.89
C THR A 59 -4.52 -1.62 3.96
N THR A 60 -4.60 -0.39 3.49
CA THR A 60 -3.65 0.14 2.50
C THR A 60 -3.48 1.65 2.63
N VAL A 61 -2.46 2.18 2.00
CA VAL A 61 -2.22 3.62 1.91
C VAL A 61 -2.79 4.13 0.59
N ASP A 62 -3.71 5.08 0.66
CA ASP A 62 -4.25 5.77 -0.50
C ASP A 62 -3.33 6.90 -0.94
N GLN A 63 -2.87 6.85 -2.18
CA GLN A 63 -2.08 7.89 -2.80
C GLN A 63 -2.97 8.82 -3.63
N PRO A 64 -2.73 10.14 -3.61
CA PRO A 64 -3.46 11.09 -4.45
C PRO A 64 -2.96 11.03 -5.91
N THR A 65 -3.08 9.87 -6.57
CA THR A 65 -2.49 9.61 -7.90
C THR A 65 -2.99 10.56 -8.98
N ARG A 66 -4.26 10.96 -8.91
CA ARG A 66 -4.84 11.94 -9.84
C ARG A 66 -4.18 13.30 -9.68
N GLU A 67 -3.97 13.74 -8.46
CA GLU A 67 -3.31 15.01 -8.14
C GLU A 67 -1.82 14.97 -8.49
N GLN A 68 -1.15 13.85 -8.21
CA GLN A 68 0.24 13.61 -8.65
C GLN A 68 0.38 13.77 -10.17
N GLY A 69 -0.52 13.18 -10.94
CA GLY A 69 -0.55 13.30 -12.40
C GLY A 69 -0.76 14.74 -12.85
N ARG A 70 -1.71 15.44 -12.24
CA ARG A 70 -2.01 16.84 -12.52
C ARG A 70 -0.81 17.75 -12.24
N GLU A 71 -0.24 17.64 -11.05
CA GLU A 71 0.89 18.45 -10.62
C GLU A 71 2.15 18.16 -11.46
N SER A 72 2.39 16.90 -11.79
CA SER A 72 3.50 16.51 -12.66
C SER A 72 3.38 17.12 -14.05
N ALA A 73 2.19 17.06 -14.65
CA ALA A 73 1.92 17.67 -15.94
C ALA A 73 2.06 19.20 -15.89
N ARG A 74 1.54 19.84 -14.84
CA ARG A 74 1.66 21.30 -14.66
C ARG A 74 3.12 21.73 -14.57
N LEU A 75 3.91 21.06 -13.74
CA LEU A 75 5.34 21.36 -13.58
C LEU A 75 6.13 21.16 -14.88
N LEU A 76 5.81 20.11 -15.64
CA LEU A 76 6.45 19.83 -16.92
C LEU A 76 6.12 20.88 -17.97
N LEU A 77 4.83 21.24 -18.09
CA LEU A 77 4.37 22.27 -19.04
C LEU A 77 4.99 23.63 -18.74
N GLU A 78 5.06 24.05 -17.48
CA GLU A 78 5.73 25.29 -17.09
C GLU A 78 7.21 25.30 -17.50
N ARG A 79 7.91 24.16 -17.40
CA ARG A 79 9.30 24.05 -17.88
C ARG A 79 9.41 24.12 -19.39
N ILE A 80 8.52 23.46 -20.12
CA ILE A 80 8.48 23.50 -21.60
C ILE A 80 8.21 24.89 -22.10
N GLU A 81 7.30 25.63 -21.48
CA GLU A 81 6.92 26.99 -21.82
C GLU A 81 7.96 28.04 -21.38
N GLY A 82 9.01 27.65 -20.65
CA GLY A 82 10.06 28.53 -20.15
C GLY A 82 9.65 29.43 -18.98
N ASN A 83 8.48 29.18 -18.37
CA ASN A 83 7.92 29.98 -17.27
C ASN A 83 8.37 29.48 -15.89
N ALA A 84 9.13 28.37 -15.81
CA ALA A 84 9.61 27.82 -14.57
C ALA A 84 11.02 28.31 -14.25
N ALA A 85 11.29 28.48 -12.95
CA ALA A 85 12.64 28.61 -12.45
C ALA A 85 13.49 27.39 -12.84
N ARG A 86 14.77 27.58 -13.11
CA ARG A 86 15.70 26.49 -13.46
C ARG A 86 15.95 25.53 -12.29
N GLU A 87 15.59 25.95 -11.07
CA GLU A 87 15.78 25.17 -9.86
C GLU A 87 14.83 23.97 -9.81
N ARG A 88 15.33 22.90 -9.20
CA ARG A 88 14.51 21.70 -8.91
C ARG A 88 13.38 22.08 -7.96
N ARG A 89 12.16 21.74 -8.36
CA ARG A 89 10.97 21.88 -7.51
C ARG A 89 10.50 20.51 -7.02
N GLU A 90 10.05 20.48 -5.78
CA GLU A 90 9.50 19.31 -5.15
C GLU A 90 8.16 19.66 -4.51
N ILE A 91 7.11 18.91 -4.85
CA ILE A 91 5.79 19.03 -4.24
C ILE A 91 5.49 17.73 -3.53
N CYS A 92 5.27 17.81 -2.23
CA CYS A 92 4.86 16.68 -1.42
C CYS A 92 3.34 16.67 -1.29
N LEU A 93 2.70 15.58 -1.70
CA LEU A 93 1.26 15.37 -1.56
C LEU A 93 0.98 14.38 -0.41
N ASP A 94 -0.06 14.66 0.36
CA ASP A 94 -0.41 13.82 1.51
C ASP A 94 -1.07 12.52 1.06
N CYS A 95 -0.60 11.42 1.64
CA CYS A 95 -1.25 10.11 1.57
C CYS A 95 -2.05 9.88 2.85
N HIS A 96 -3.03 8.99 2.81
CA HIS A 96 -3.78 8.61 4.00
C HIS A 96 -3.97 7.10 4.12
N LEU A 97 -4.07 6.61 5.35
CA LEU A 97 -4.27 5.20 5.66
C LEU A 97 -5.76 4.85 5.56
N VAL A 98 -6.07 3.82 4.77
CA VAL A 98 -7.41 3.22 4.68
C VAL A 98 -7.40 1.94 5.48
N ILE A 99 -8.01 1.98 6.66
CA ILE A 99 -8.04 0.84 7.59
C ILE A 99 -9.16 -0.12 7.20
N ARG A 100 -8.81 -1.39 7.02
CA ARG A 100 -9.71 -2.50 6.73
C ARG A 100 -9.41 -3.70 7.62
N GLN A 101 -10.01 -4.84 7.33
CA GLN A 101 -9.97 -6.02 8.20
C GLN A 101 -8.64 -6.76 8.23
N SER A 102 -7.71 -6.48 7.32
CA SER A 102 -6.38 -7.13 7.34
C SER A 102 -5.46 -6.70 8.50
N THR A 103 -5.87 -5.67 9.25
CA THR A 103 -5.13 -5.16 10.42
C THR A 103 -5.99 -5.06 11.68
N VAL A 104 -7.30 -5.13 11.55
CA VAL A 104 -8.23 -4.99 12.68
C VAL A 104 -8.79 -6.35 13.04
N LYS A 105 -8.43 -6.85 14.22
CA LYS A 105 -9.01 -8.08 14.77
C LYS A 105 -10.52 -7.87 14.99
N LYS A 106 -11.33 -8.84 14.58
CA LYS A 106 -12.73 -8.83 14.96
C LYS A 106 -12.82 -8.99 16.46
N SER A 107 -13.46 -8.05 17.14
CA SER A 107 -13.89 -8.26 18.52
C SER A 107 -14.89 -9.41 18.55
N SER A 108 -14.58 -10.43 19.32
CA SER A 108 -15.50 -11.53 19.56
C SER A 108 -16.70 -11.09 20.41
#